data_2c2ff9d0f40a98c4dff01ad7abca8d10
#
_entry.id   2c2ff9d0f40a98c4dff01ad7abca8d10
#
_cell.length_a   1.000
_cell.length_b   1.000
_cell.length_c   1.000
_cell.angle_alpha   90.00
_cell.angle_beta   90.00
_cell.angle_gamma   90.00
#
_symmetry.space_group_name_H-M   'P 1'
#
loop_
_entity.id
_entity.type
_entity.pdbx_description
1 polymer ?
#
loop_
_entity_poly.entity_id
_entity_poly.type
_entity_poly.pdbx_seq_one_letter_code
_entity_poly.pdbx_strand_id
1 'polypeptide(L)'
;CSRKNKINCFACVWSIEDLKTLASVSNEIVKIPSPEAYNLELIKEALKTFKKVVISVGCLNQKELKKLFKYKKKNKLIILHCVSAYPLKPEDCNFKKFHYLKKIFKNVGYSGHMNGIEDAIYALANKAVMIEKHFTTNRNLQGRDNKFSLNEKDMFKITDLREKFYNFNIDRGLGIQKKEKDIFKNYRGRW
;
A
#
# COMPACT_ATOMS: atom_id res chain seq x y z
N CYS A 1 4.52 0.88 23.18
CA CYS A 1 5.38 0.08 22.28
C CYS A 1 5.75 0.83 21.00
N SER A 2 4.80 1.35 20.24
CA SER A 2 5.04 2.04 18.95
C SER A 2 5.93 3.29 19.09
N ARG A 3 5.70 4.13 20.09
CA ARG A 3 6.52 5.34 20.35
C ARG A 3 7.99 4.99 20.60
N LYS A 4 8.26 3.95 21.41
CA LYS A 4 9.63 3.49 21.72
C LYS A 4 10.37 3.06 20.46
N ASN A 5 9.67 2.45 19.50
CA ASN A 5 10.25 1.92 18.26
C ASN A 5 10.11 2.89 17.07
N LYS A 6 9.64 4.12 17.29
CA LYS A 6 9.41 5.14 16.25
C LYS A 6 8.53 4.63 15.08
N ILE A 7 7.56 3.76 15.39
CA ILE A 7 6.61 3.20 14.44
C ILE A 7 5.26 3.90 14.63
N ASN A 8 4.68 4.42 13.57
CA ASN A 8 3.33 4.98 13.60
C ASN A 8 2.31 3.87 13.81
N CYS A 9 1.38 4.09 14.73
CA CYS A 9 0.25 3.20 14.98
C CYS A 9 -1.03 3.90 14.54
N PHE A 10 -1.88 3.20 13.82
CA PHE A 10 -3.22 3.68 13.44
C PHE A 10 -4.20 2.51 13.46
N ALA A 11 -5.49 2.83 13.44
CA ALA A 11 -6.54 1.83 13.52
C ALA A 11 -7.50 1.87 12.33
N CYS A 12 -8.20 0.74 12.14
CA CYS A 12 -9.30 0.61 11.21
C CYS A 12 -10.60 1.04 11.90
N VAL A 13 -11.45 1.79 11.20
CA VAL A 13 -12.76 2.25 11.67
C VAL A 13 -13.86 1.72 10.76
N TRP A 14 -14.97 1.29 11.35
CA TRP A 14 -16.11 0.71 10.67
C TRP A 14 -17.36 1.60 10.78
N SER A 15 -17.32 2.59 11.67
CA SER A 15 -18.44 3.49 11.95
C SER A 15 -17.97 4.92 12.20
N ILE A 16 -18.91 5.85 12.24
CA ILE A 16 -18.67 7.24 12.69
C ILE A 16 -18.28 7.30 14.18
N GLU A 17 -18.79 6.38 14.98
CA GLU A 17 -18.46 6.28 16.41
C GLU A 17 -17.01 5.84 16.61
N ASP A 18 -16.56 4.81 15.87
CA ASP A 18 -15.16 4.39 15.88
C ASP A 18 -14.24 5.54 15.44
N LEU A 19 -14.68 6.28 14.41
CA LEU A 19 -13.92 7.43 13.91
C LEU A 19 -13.75 8.50 14.99
N LYS A 20 -14.80 8.85 15.72
CA LYS A 20 -14.77 9.81 16.83
C LYS A 20 -13.89 9.31 17.97
N THR A 21 -14.01 8.04 18.33
CA THR A 21 -13.18 7.41 19.36
C THR A 21 -11.70 7.44 18.98
N LEU A 22 -11.35 7.09 17.74
CA LEU A 22 -9.98 7.18 17.27
C LEU A 22 -9.47 8.63 17.26
N ALA A 23 -10.30 9.57 16.82
CA ALA A 23 -9.95 10.99 16.75
C ALA A 23 -9.65 11.60 18.13
N SER A 24 -10.26 11.10 19.22
CA SER A 24 -9.95 11.55 20.59
C SER A 24 -8.56 11.12 21.05
N VAL A 25 -7.95 10.11 20.41
CA VAL A 25 -6.61 9.59 20.70
C VAL A 25 -5.56 10.12 19.72
N SER A 26 -5.89 10.16 18.44
CA SER A 26 -4.99 10.61 17.37
C SER A 26 -5.77 10.97 16.11
N ASN A 27 -5.36 12.04 15.42
CA ASN A 27 -5.90 12.45 14.13
C ASN A 27 -4.88 12.31 12.98
N GLU A 28 -3.82 11.54 13.17
CA GLU A 28 -2.75 11.41 12.18
C GLU A 28 -3.19 10.56 10.98
N ILE A 29 -3.55 9.30 11.22
CA ILE A 29 -3.87 8.33 10.16
C ILE A 29 -5.07 7.50 10.58
N VAL A 30 -6.01 7.29 9.66
CA VAL A 30 -7.15 6.38 9.82
C VAL A 30 -7.25 5.43 8.63
N LYS A 31 -7.65 4.18 8.87
CA LYS A 31 -7.97 3.19 7.83
C LYS A 31 -9.48 2.95 7.77
N ILE A 32 -10.02 2.94 6.54
CA ILE A 32 -11.38 2.47 6.23
C ILE A 32 -11.24 1.14 5.47
N PRO A 33 -11.81 0.03 5.97
CA PRO A 33 -11.68 -1.28 5.35
C PRO A 33 -12.54 -1.40 4.09
N SER A 34 -12.28 -2.41 3.27
CA SER A 34 -13.01 -2.65 2.02
C SER A 34 -14.53 -2.73 2.17
N PRO A 35 -15.09 -3.40 3.19
CA PRO A 35 -16.55 -3.46 3.37
C PRO A 35 -17.19 -2.10 3.61
N GLU A 36 -16.47 -1.15 4.21
CA GLU A 36 -16.98 0.19 4.51
C GLU A 36 -16.61 1.26 3.47
N ALA A 37 -15.87 0.90 2.43
CA ALA A 37 -15.42 1.85 1.41
C ALA A 37 -16.56 2.46 0.56
N TYR A 38 -17.76 1.91 0.60
CA TYR A 38 -18.98 2.47 -0.01
C TYR A 38 -19.57 3.64 0.81
N ASN A 39 -19.27 3.72 2.10
CA ASN A 39 -19.83 4.67 3.06
C ASN A 39 -19.21 6.06 2.87
N LEU A 40 -19.85 6.87 2.01
CA LEU A 40 -19.34 8.20 1.66
C LEU A 40 -19.41 9.20 2.83
N GLU A 41 -20.29 8.99 3.79
CA GLU A 41 -20.37 9.83 4.98
C GLU A 41 -19.17 9.61 5.89
N LEU A 42 -18.85 8.34 6.19
CA LEU A 42 -17.64 7.96 6.94
C LEU A 42 -16.37 8.50 6.26
N ILE A 43 -16.26 8.35 4.94
CA ILE A 43 -15.12 8.86 4.17
C ILE A 43 -15.02 10.38 4.25
N LYS A 44 -16.13 11.10 4.10
CA LYS A 44 -16.18 12.55 4.18
C LYS A 44 -15.72 13.04 5.57
N GLU A 45 -16.22 12.41 6.61
CA GLU A 45 -15.86 12.76 7.99
C GLU A 45 -14.38 12.42 8.31
N ALA A 46 -13.90 11.27 7.88
CA ALA A 46 -12.49 10.90 7.97
C ALA A 46 -11.58 11.92 7.26
N LEU A 47 -11.97 12.34 6.05
CA LEU A 47 -11.23 13.35 5.28
C LEU A 47 -11.27 14.76 5.91
N LYS A 48 -12.20 15.08 6.78
CA LYS A 48 -12.19 16.35 7.54
C LYS A 48 -11.23 16.22 8.73
N THR A 49 -11.30 15.14 9.46
CA THR A 49 -10.74 14.96 10.79
C THR A 49 -9.27 14.54 10.76
N PHE A 50 -8.88 13.66 9.83
CA PHE A 50 -7.54 13.04 9.82
C PHE A 50 -6.59 13.67 8.82
N LYS A 51 -5.29 13.66 9.14
CA LYS A 51 -4.22 14.13 8.25
C LYS A 51 -3.97 13.17 7.08
N LYS A 52 -4.15 11.85 7.28
CA LYS A 52 -4.09 10.82 6.24
C LYS A 52 -5.28 9.87 6.37
N VAL A 53 -5.89 9.54 5.25
CA VAL A 53 -7.00 8.59 5.16
C VAL A 53 -6.65 7.49 4.18
N VAL A 54 -6.62 6.25 4.65
CA VAL A 54 -6.33 5.06 3.87
C VAL A 54 -7.62 4.29 3.63
N ILE A 55 -7.95 3.99 2.38
CA ILE A 55 -9.18 3.26 2.02
C ILE A 55 -8.85 2.07 1.16
N SER A 56 -9.18 0.87 1.60
CA SER A 56 -9.14 -0.33 0.75
C SER A 56 -10.40 -0.42 -0.10
N VAL A 57 -10.25 -0.76 -1.40
CA VAL A 57 -11.36 -0.74 -2.37
C VAL A 57 -11.68 -2.12 -2.97
N GLY A 58 -11.48 -3.19 -2.18
CA GLY A 58 -11.73 -4.57 -2.61
C GLY A 58 -13.19 -4.87 -2.86
N CYS A 59 -14.08 -4.53 -1.93
CA CYS A 59 -15.51 -4.88 -1.96
C CYS A 59 -16.37 -3.87 -2.75
N LEU A 60 -15.78 -2.93 -3.50
CA LEU A 60 -16.55 -1.97 -4.28
C LEU A 60 -16.87 -2.49 -5.68
N ASN A 61 -18.12 -2.34 -6.08
CA ASN A 61 -18.50 -2.43 -7.48
C ASN A 61 -18.05 -1.17 -8.27
N GLN A 62 -18.17 -1.21 -9.60
CA GLN A 62 -17.69 -0.12 -10.45
C GLN A 62 -18.41 1.22 -10.20
N LYS A 63 -19.71 1.20 -9.91
CA LYS A 63 -20.50 2.41 -9.63
C LYS A 63 -20.06 3.06 -8.33
N GLU A 64 -19.84 2.26 -7.30
CA GLU A 64 -19.37 2.73 -5.98
C GLU A 64 -17.94 3.26 -6.08
N LEU A 65 -17.03 2.55 -6.76
CA LEU A 65 -15.67 3.01 -6.97
C LEU A 65 -15.63 4.39 -7.67
N LYS A 66 -16.46 4.61 -8.70
CA LYS A 66 -16.57 5.91 -9.39
C LYS A 66 -16.99 7.06 -8.45
N LYS A 67 -17.79 6.79 -7.42
CA LYS A 67 -18.16 7.82 -6.42
C LYS A 67 -16.95 8.37 -5.64
N LEU A 68 -15.87 7.58 -5.51
CA LEU A 68 -14.62 8.03 -4.87
C LEU A 68 -13.80 8.99 -5.75
N PHE A 69 -14.03 9.04 -7.06
CA PHE A 69 -13.26 9.90 -7.98
C PHE A 69 -13.35 11.39 -7.67
N LYS A 70 -14.42 11.83 -6.99
CA LYS A 70 -14.54 13.21 -6.49
C LYS A 70 -13.42 13.60 -5.51
N TYR A 71 -12.78 12.61 -4.87
CA TYR A 71 -11.70 12.81 -3.92
C TYR A 71 -10.29 12.66 -4.53
N LYS A 72 -10.17 12.38 -5.84
CA LYS A 72 -8.90 12.08 -6.54
C LYS A 72 -7.77 13.11 -6.33
N LYS A 73 -8.13 14.38 -6.13
CA LYS A 73 -7.18 15.48 -5.88
C LYS A 73 -6.79 15.65 -4.41
N LYS A 74 -7.35 14.87 -3.47
CA LYS A 74 -7.03 14.97 -2.05
C LYS A 74 -5.67 14.30 -1.75
N ASN A 75 -4.62 15.07 -1.53
CA ASN A 75 -3.26 14.57 -1.26
C ASN A 75 -3.17 13.65 -0.04
N LYS A 76 -4.05 13.83 0.94
CA LYS A 76 -4.12 13.01 2.15
C LYS A 76 -4.83 11.68 1.98
N LEU A 77 -5.46 11.42 0.83
CA LEU A 77 -6.13 10.16 0.52
C LEU A 77 -5.14 9.17 -0.08
N ILE A 78 -5.11 7.95 0.47
CA ILE A 78 -4.40 6.79 -0.07
C ILE A 78 -5.44 5.72 -0.38
N ILE A 79 -5.49 5.28 -1.63
CA ILE A 79 -6.36 4.18 -2.07
C ILE A 79 -5.53 2.89 -2.10
N LEU A 80 -5.98 1.85 -1.40
CA LEU A 80 -5.36 0.54 -1.49
C LEU A 80 -6.19 -0.36 -2.43
N HIS A 81 -5.57 -0.77 -3.53
CA HIS A 81 -6.09 -1.91 -4.28
C HIS A 81 -6.03 -3.15 -3.42
N CYS A 82 -7.11 -3.89 -3.35
CA CYS A 82 -7.14 -5.23 -2.77
C CYS A 82 -8.23 -6.09 -3.41
N VAL A 83 -8.12 -7.39 -3.20
CA VAL A 83 -9.18 -8.36 -3.41
C VAL A 83 -9.43 -9.06 -2.08
N SER A 84 -10.66 -8.99 -1.56
CA SER A 84 -11.03 -9.47 -0.23
C SER A 84 -11.34 -10.98 -0.26
N ALA A 85 -10.30 -11.79 -0.57
CA ALA A 85 -10.31 -13.25 -0.50
C ALA A 85 -9.10 -13.71 0.34
N TYR A 86 -9.26 -14.71 1.19
CA TYR A 86 -8.33 -15.09 2.26
C TYR A 86 -8.12 -16.61 2.33
N PRO A 87 -6.99 -17.18 1.85
CA PRO A 87 -5.93 -16.52 1.08
C PRO A 87 -6.36 -16.20 -0.35
N LEU A 88 -5.67 -15.26 -0.99
CA LEU A 88 -5.85 -14.91 -2.39
C LEU A 88 -4.93 -15.73 -3.27
N LYS A 89 -5.41 -16.16 -4.45
CA LYS A 89 -4.57 -16.80 -5.46
C LYS A 89 -3.94 -15.77 -6.42
N PRO A 90 -2.78 -16.07 -7.05
CA PRO A 90 -2.12 -15.14 -7.97
C PRO A 90 -3.01 -14.65 -9.11
N GLU A 91 -3.78 -15.55 -9.74
CA GLU A 91 -4.70 -15.25 -10.85
C GLU A 91 -5.82 -14.28 -10.47
N ASP A 92 -6.16 -14.20 -9.18
CA ASP A 92 -7.24 -13.36 -8.65
C ASP A 92 -6.75 -11.98 -8.20
N CYS A 93 -5.44 -11.70 -8.19
CA CYS A 93 -4.87 -10.44 -7.69
C CYS A 93 -5.32 -9.20 -8.45
N ASN A 94 -5.72 -9.34 -9.70
CA ASN A 94 -6.27 -8.29 -10.56
C ASN A 94 -5.45 -6.98 -10.55
N PHE A 95 -4.14 -7.05 -10.78
CA PHE A 95 -3.28 -5.86 -10.82
C PHE A 95 -3.62 -4.87 -11.96
N LYS A 96 -4.43 -5.30 -12.95
CA LYS A 96 -5.01 -4.36 -13.94
C LYS A 96 -5.85 -3.27 -13.24
N LYS A 97 -6.60 -3.63 -12.18
CA LYS A 97 -7.34 -2.64 -11.35
C LYS A 97 -6.38 -1.70 -10.60
N PHE A 98 -5.26 -2.20 -10.07
CA PHE A 98 -4.23 -1.37 -9.45
C PHE A 98 -3.68 -0.32 -10.43
N HIS A 99 -3.30 -0.71 -11.64
CA HIS A 99 -2.81 0.22 -12.66
C HIS A 99 -3.89 1.22 -13.10
N TYR A 100 -5.15 0.78 -13.17
CA TYR A 100 -6.27 1.68 -13.45
C TYR A 100 -6.43 2.75 -12.35
N LEU A 101 -6.38 2.34 -11.08
CA LEU A 101 -6.46 3.27 -9.95
C LEU A 101 -5.33 4.30 -9.97
N LYS A 102 -4.11 3.91 -10.35
CA LYS A 102 -2.96 4.83 -10.48
C LYS A 102 -3.13 5.91 -11.54
N LYS A 103 -3.96 5.70 -12.56
CA LYS A 103 -4.31 6.74 -13.55
C LYS A 103 -5.28 7.76 -12.97
N ILE A 104 -5.99 7.44 -11.89
CA ILE A 104 -7.05 8.29 -11.31
C ILE A 104 -6.60 8.98 -10.03
N PHE A 105 -5.97 8.23 -9.12
CA PHE A 105 -5.57 8.72 -7.81
C PHE A 105 -4.06 8.94 -7.73
N LYS A 106 -3.66 9.99 -7.04
CA LYS A 106 -2.24 10.33 -6.83
C LYS A 106 -1.51 9.29 -5.98
N ASN A 107 -2.16 8.82 -4.91
CA ASN A 107 -1.55 7.90 -3.95
C ASN A 107 -2.29 6.57 -3.98
N VAL A 108 -1.69 5.58 -4.61
CA VAL A 108 -2.23 4.22 -4.68
C VAL A 108 -1.25 3.24 -4.07
N GLY A 109 -1.74 2.46 -3.13
CA GLY A 109 -1.06 1.35 -2.49
C GLY A 109 -1.74 0.01 -2.77
N TYR A 110 -1.29 -1.02 -2.09
CA TYR A 110 -1.77 -2.38 -2.23
C TYR A 110 -2.00 -3.02 -0.85
N SER A 111 -3.12 -3.69 -0.68
CA SER A 111 -3.45 -4.52 0.48
C SER A 111 -3.56 -5.97 0.01
N GLY A 112 -2.59 -6.79 0.40
CA GLY A 112 -2.40 -8.12 -0.14
C GLY A 112 -2.78 -9.24 0.81
N HIS A 113 -3.46 -10.27 0.26
CA HIS A 113 -3.95 -11.43 1.00
C HIS A 113 -3.42 -12.77 0.45
N MET A 114 -2.44 -12.74 -0.45
CA MET A 114 -1.71 -13.93 -0.89
C MET A 114 -0.84 -14.51 0.23
N ASN A 115 -0.62 -15.82 0.17
CA ASN A 115 0.52 -16.41 0.86
C ASN A 115 1.82 -15.88 0.23
N GLY A 116 2.81 -15.59 1.07
CA GLY A 116 4.10 -15.09 0.59
C GLY A 116 4.14 -13.58 0.38
N ILE A 117 5.14 -13.13 -0.35
CA ILE A 117 5.51 -11.70 -0.49
C ILE A 117 5.44 -11.20 -1.94
N GLU A 118 5.21 -12.08 -2.89
CA GLU A 118 5.35 -11.83 -4.33
C GLU A 118 4.39 -10.72 -4.81
N ASP A 119 3.16 -10.72 -4.32
CA ASP A 119 2.16 -9.69 -4.58
C ASP A 119 2.61 -8.31 -4.07
N ALA A 120 3.18 -8.27 -2.86
CA ALA A 120 3.71 -7.04 -2.27
C ALA A 120 4.93 -6.53 -3.04
N ILE A 121 5.84 -7.42 -3.45
CA ILE A 121 7.01 -7.08 -4.27
C ILE A 121 6.57 -6.53 -5.63
N TYR A 122 5.61 -7.20 -6.28
CA TYR A 122 5.05 -6.73 -7.54
C TYR A 122 4.44 -5.33 -7.42
N ALA A 123 3.67 -5.09 -6.35
CA ALA A 123 3.09 -3.78 -6.08
C ALA A 123 4.17 -2.71 -5.85
N LEU A 124 5.23 -3.02 -5.09
CA LEU A 124 6.37 -2.11 -4.86
C LEU A 124 7.11 -1.78 -6.16
N ALA A 125 7.41 -2.79 -6.98
CA ALA A 125 8.06 -2.60 -8.28
C ALA A 125 7.21 -1.69 -9.20
N ASN A 126 5.89 -1.74 -9.05
CA ASN A 126 4.93 -0.87 -9.73
C ASN A 126 4.65 0.44 -8.98
N LYS A 127 5.53 0.85 -8.05
CA LYS A 127 5.48 2.14 -7.32
C LYS A 127 4.20 2.30 -6.47
N ALA A 128 3.79 1.25 -5.76
CA ALA A 128 2.80 1.38 -4.70
C ALA A 128 3.35 2.27 -3.58
N VAL A 129 2.55 3.25 -3.11
CA VAL A 129 2.97 4.18 -2.05
C VAL A 129 2.86 3.58 -0.65
N MET A 130 2.10 2.48 -0.51
CA MET A 130 1.87 1.76 0.74
C MET A 130 1.60 0.30 0.43
N ILE A 131 2.15 -0.59 1.27
CA ILE A 131 1.81 -2.02 1.30
C ILE A 131 1.17 -2.33 2.64
N GLU A 132 0.06 -3.05 2.61
CA GLU A 132 -0.62 -3.60 3.78
C GLU A 132 -0.66 -5.13 3.65
N LYS A 133 -0.23 -5.82 4.68
CA LYS A 133 -0.26 -7.29 4.75
C LYS A 133 -0.58 -7.72 6.18
N HIS A 134 -1.28 -8.83 6.33
CA HIS A 134 -1.40 -9.50 7.62
C HIS A 134 -0.03 -9.91 8.15
N PHE A 135 0.18 -9.74 9.44
CA PHE A 135 1.44 -10.09 10.11
C PHE A 135 1.18 -10.96 11.33
N THR A 136 2.04 -11.95 11.55
CA THR A 136 2.00 -12.81 12.73
C THR A 136 3.41 -13.09 13.23
N THR A 137 3.54 -13.27 14.54
CA THR A 137 4.79 -13.76 15.15
C THR A 137 4.97 -15.27 14.99
N ASN A 138 3.84 -16.00 14.78
CA ASN A 138 3.87 -17.45 14.58
C ASN A 138 2.63 -17.90 13.79
N ARG A 139 2.84 -18.51 12.61
CA ARG A 139 1.78 -19.03 11.73
C ARG A 139 0.97 -20.18 12.32
N ASN A 140 1.50 -20.84 13.36
CA ASN A 140 0.82 -21.94 14.06
C ASN A 140 -0.10 -21.47 15.18
N LEU A 141 -0.16 -20.16 15.47
CA LEU A 141 -1.13 -19.63 16.42
C LEU A 141 -2.55 -19.85 15.90
N GLN A 142 -3.48 -20.03 16.85
CA GLN A 142 -4.90 -20.07 16.53
C GLN A 142 -5.33 -18.74 15.91
N GLY A 143 -6.12 -18.82 14.85
CA GLY A 143 -6.65 -17.66 14.15
C GLY A 143 -6.72 -17.92 12.65
N ARG A 144 -7.78 -17.42 12.04
CA ARG A 144 -8.10 -17.64 10.63
C ARG A 144 -6.98 -17.16 9.71
N ASP A 145 -6.37 -16.03 10.04
CA ASP A 145 -5.48 -15.30 9.14
C ASP A 145 -3.99 -15.59 9.39
N ASN A 146 -3.65 -16.28 10.50
CA ASN A 146 -2.24 -16.57 10.84
C ASN A 146 -1.51 -17.38 9.77
N LYS A 147 -2.21 -18.33 9.12
CA LYS A 147 -1.61 -19.27 8.16
C LYS A 147 -1.02 -18.59 6.93
N PHE A 148 -1.63 -17.49 6.45
CA PHE A 148 -1.16 -16.75 5.27
C PHE A 148 -0.50 -15.40 5.63
N SER A 149 -0.43 -15.05 6.91
CA SER A 149 0.23 -13.83 7.38
C SER A 149 1.73 -13.86 7.15
N LEU A 150 2.30 -12.69 6.94
CA LEU A 150 3.75 -12.52 6.92
C LEU A 150 4.33 -12.74 8.30
N ASN A 151 5.55 -13.24 8.37
CA ASN A 151 6.37 -13.25 9.57
C ASN A 151 7.46 -12.16 9.48
N GLU A 152 8.32 -12.09 10.50
CA GLU A 152 9.41 -11.13 10.56
C GLU A 152 10.36 -11.23 9.35
N LYS A 153 10.75 -12.44 8.95
CA LYS A 153 11.65 -12.67 7.81
C LYS A 153 11.05 -12.15 6.49
N ASP A 154 9.74 -12.36 6.30
CA ASP A 154 9.03 -11.91 5.10
C ASP A 154 8.95 -10.38 5.08
N MET A 155 8.64 -9.76 6.23
CA MET A 155 8.58 -8.30 6.36
C MET A 155 9.95 -7.66 6.10
N PHE A 156 11.02 -8.27 6.62
CA PHE A 156 12.39 -7.82 6.35
C PHE A 156 12.71 -7.83 4.85
N LYS A 157 12.36 -8.91 4.13
CA LYS A 157 12.57 -8.99 2.67
C LYS A 157 11.82 -7.89 1.92
N ILE A 158 10.56 -7.61 2.30
CA ILE A 158 9.76 -6.55 1.68
C ILE A 158 10.43 -5.18 1.91
N THR A 159 10.88 -4.90 3.12
CA THR A 159 11.50 -3.61 3.46
C THR A 159 12.84 -3.41 2.77
N ASP A 160 13.69 -4.45 2.69
CA ASP A 160 14.96 -4.44 1.95
C ASP A 160 14.73 -4.18 0.45
N LEU A 161 13.78 -4.88 -0.16
CA LEU A 161 13.44 -4.67 -1.57
C LEU A 161 12.83 -3.29 -1.83
N ARG A 162 12.04 -2.74 -0.90
CA ARG A 162 11.51 -1.37 -1.01
C ARG A 162 12.64 -0.35 -1.14
N GLU A 163 13.69 -0.47 -0.33
CA GLU A 163 14.85 0.43 -0.39
C GLU A 163 15.61 0.28 -1.71
N LYS A 164 15.81 -0.96 -2.18
CA LYS A 164 16.44 -1.22 -3.47
C LYS A 164 15.63 -0.62 -4.62
N PHE A 165 14.31 -0.81 -4.64
CA PHE A 165 13.44 -0.23 -5.68
C PHE A 165 13.41 1.30 -5.65
N TYR A 166 13.50 1.91 -4.46
CA TYR A 166 13.67 3.36 -4.35
C TYR A 166 14.98 3.80 -5.02
N ASN A 167 16.08 3.12 -4.72
CA ASN A 167 17.39 3.44 -5.29
C ASN A 167 17.47 3.20 -6.81
N PHE A 168 16.80 2.17 -7.34
CA PHE A 168 16.71 1.91 -8.78
C PHE A 168 16.02 3.04 -9.55
N ASN A 169 15.13 3.78 -8.90
CA ASN A 169 14.37 4.86 -9.51
C ASN A 169 15.01 6.25 -9.32
N ILE A 170 16.25 6.34 -8.82
CA ILE A 170 16.98 7.61 -8.73
C ILE A 170 17.30 8.04 -10.17
N ASP A 171 16.80 9.20 -10.56
CA ASP A 171 17.12 9.80 -11.86
C ASP A 171 18.59 10.23 -11.89
N ARG A 172 19.33 9.71 -12.86
CA ARG A 172 20.73 10.05 -13.14
C ARG A 172 20.89 10.78 -14.48
N GLY A 173 19.79 11.18 -15.11
CA GLY A 173 19.77 11.73 -16.44
C GLY A 173 19.99 10.69 -17.54
N LEU A 174 20.06 11.15 -18.79
CA LEU A 174 20.21 10.30 -19.98
C LEU A 174 21.68 10.17 -20.44
N GLY A 175 22.59 10.92 -19.81
CA GLY A 175 24.00 10.90 -20.19
C GLY A 175 24.78 9.77 -19.52
N ILE A 176 26.05 9.69 -19.89
CA ILE A 176 27.00 8.71 -19.34
C ILE A 176 27.16 8.96 -17.84
N GLN A 177 26.95 7.92 -17.05
CA GLN A 177 27.14 8.00 -15.61
C GLN A 177 28.64 8.04 -15.26
N LYS A 178 28.95 8.61 -14.10
CA LYS A 178 30.34 8.72 -13.62
C LYS A 178 31.08 7.36 -13.62
N LYS A 179 30.37 6.28 -13.28
CA LYS A 179 30.94 4.92 -13.23
C LYS A 179 31.21 4.29 -14.60
N GLU A 180 30.60 4.83 -15.67
CA GLU A 180 30.79 4.34 -17.05
C GLU A 180 31.94 5.06 -17.80
N LYS A 181 32.50 6.12 -17.21
CA LYS A 181 33.51 6.95 -17.88
C LYS A 181 34.74 6.17 -18.32
N ASP A 182 35.19 5.20 -17.52
CA ASP A 182 36.35 4.37 -17.86
C ASP A 182 36.05 3.49 -19.08
N ILE A 183 34.89 2.80 -19.09
CA ILE A 183 34.45 1.98 -20.22
C ILE A 183 34.30 2.84 -21.48
N PHE A 184 33.63 3.97 -21.33
CA PHE A 184 33.43 4.92 -22.42
C PHE A 184 34.76 5.38 -23.06
N LYS A 185 35.76 5.74 -22.25
CA LYS A 185 37.05 6.28 -22.69
C LYS A 185 37.95 5.18 -23.27
N ASN A 186 38.01 4.01 -22.62
CA ASN A 186 39.06 3.03 -22.86
C ASN A 186 38.62 1.82 -23.67
N TYR A 187 37.31 1.59 -23.81
CA TYR A 187 36.79 0.35 -24.47
C TYR A 187 35.86 0.61 -25.65
N ARG A 188 35.29 1.82 -25.76
CA ARG A 188 34.38 2.14 -26.87
C ARG A 188 35.13 2.19 -28.21
N GLY A 189 34.60 1.49 -29.22
CA GLY A 189 35.14 1.50 -30.59
C GLY A 189 36.43 0.72 -30.79
N ARG A 190 36.70 -0.28 -29.96
CA ARG A 190 37.92 -1.11 -30.10
C ARG A 190 37.79 -2.29 -31.06
N TRP A 191 36.61 -2.60 -31.56
CA TRP A 191 36.33 -3.69 -32.52
C TRP A 191 35.81 -3.16 -33.82
#